data_2eb356474740f297a11da30771322e7e
#
_entry.id   2eb356474740f297a11da30771322e7e
#
_cell.length_a   1.000
_cell.length_b   1.000
_cell.length_c   1.000
_cell.angle_alpha   90.00
_cell.angle_beta   90.00
_cell.angle_gamma   90.00
#
_symmetry.space_group_name_H-M   'P 1'
#
loop_
_entity.id
_entity.type
_entity.pdbx_description
1 polymer ?
#
loop_
_entity_poly.entity_id
_entity_poly.type
_entity_poly.pdbx_seq_one_letter_code
_entity_poly.pdbx_strand_id
1 'polypeptide(L)'
;LAGFDTVELAKFRFPERRLSRPLPGSITQVKKMKFSSAYLPFVAVMALVVVASNILVQFPVAGQIGALSLADLLTWGAFTYPFAFLVTDLANRRYGPEMARRVVFAGFMVAVACSILIPPLMFRYGLIGFDTAADRLARIAIASGSAFLLAQLLDITVFNRLRRQSWWRAPVIGSLAGSVLDTAMFFTVAFSSAFAFIGPDDAFALEAAPLLGVLPVEAARWMSWALGDLAVKLLIAVFALIPYRLIAARWSQPAVA
;
A
#
# COMPACT_ATOMS: atom_id res chain seq x y z
N LEU A 1 48.15 -21.66 -69.61
CA LEU A 1 47.55 -20.32 -69.64
C LEU A 1 47.50 -19.76 -68.22
N ALA A 2 48.42 -18.76 -67.98
CA ALA A 2 48.39 -17.69 -67.04
C ALA A 2 47.95 -18.04 -65.62
N GLY A 3 48.76 -18.15 -64.55
CA GLY A 3 49.63 -17.07 -64.02
C GLY A 3 48.86 -16.14 -63.13
N PHE A 4 48.57 -16.51 -61.85
CA PHE A 4 48.12 -15.55 -60.86
C PHE A 4 49.17 -15.50 -59.71
N ASP A 5 49.82 -14.33 -59.66
CA ASP A 5 50.87 -14.03 -58.75
C ASP A 5 50.42 -14.09 -57.25
N THR A 6 51.13 -14.85 -56.47
CA THR A 6 50.98 -15.06 -55.04
C THR A 6 51.71 -13.99 -54.20
N VAL A 7 51.85 -12.75 -54.67
CA VAL A 7 52.80 -11.77 -54.04
C VAL A 7 52.10 -10.56 -53.40
N GLU A 8 50.78 -10.45 -53.36
CA GLU A 8 50.15 -9.21 -52.77
C GLU A 8 49.39 -9.37 -51.47
N LEU A 9 49.45 -10.54 -50.80
CA LEU A 9 48.78 -10.72 -49.49
C LEU A 9 49.63 -10.36 -48.28
N ALA A 10 50.87 -9.84 -48.46
CA ALA A 10 51.81 -9.56 -47.36
C ALA A 10 51.77 -8.11 -46.84
N LYS A 11 50.81 -7.25 -47.24
CA LYS A 11 50.77 -5.85 -46.80
C LYS A 11 49.60 -5.45 -45.90
N PHE A 12 48.75 -6.35 -45.50
CA PHE A 12 47.76 -6.02 -44.48
C PHE A 12 48.26 -6.38 -43.06
N ARG A 13 49.09 -5.49 -42.49
CA ARG A 13 49.46 -5.50 -41.10
C ARG A 13 48.30 -4.97 -40.31
N PHE A 14 47.49 -5.85 -39.67
CA PHE A 14 46.53 -5.46 -38.65
C PHE A 14 47.30 -4.84 -37.45
N PRO A 15 46.95 -3.64 -37.00
CA PRO A 15 47.55 -3.11 -35.79
C PRO A 15 47.14 -4.02 -34.62
N GLU A 16 48.13 -4.62 -33.96
CA GLU A 16 47.97 -5.30 -32.66
C GLU A 16 47.41 -4.27 -31.67
N ARG A 17 46.08 -4.23 -31.55
CA ARG A 17 45.44 -3.58 -30.41
C ARG A 17 45.84 -4.37 -29.20
N ARG A 18 46.72 -3.79 -28.40
CA ARG A 18 47.00 -4.24 -27.02
C ARG A 18 45.64 -4.39 -26.30
N LEU A 19 45.18 -5.59 -26.16
CA LEU A 19 44.12 -5.99 -25.23
C LEU A 19 44.67 -5.94 -23.82
N SER A 20 44.92 -4.76 -23.33
CA SER A 20 45.28 -4.50 -21.94
C SER A 20 44.29 -3.54 -21.27
N ARG A 21 42.99 -3.68 -21.59
CA ARG A 21 41.95 -3.23 -20.65
C ARG A 21 41.55 -4.45 -19.85
N PRO A 22 41.79 -4.47 -18.53
CA PRO A 22 41.14 -5.47 -17.70
C PRO A 22 39.66 -5.34 -17.88
N LEU A 23 38.99 -6.47 -18.15
CA LEU A 23 37.55 -6.58 -18.12
C LEU A 23 37.06 -5.94 -16.82
N PRO A 24 36.07 -5.05 -16.85
CA PRO A 24 35.53 -4.46 -15.63
C PRO A 24 35.12 -5.61 -14.70
N GLY A 25 35.71 -5.58 -13.50
CA GLY A 25 35.75 -6.64 -12.51
C GLY A 25 34.47 -7.43 -12.35
N SER A 26 34.71 -8.71 -12.24
CA SER A 26 33.89 -9.77 -11.64
C SER A 26 32.48 -9.39 -11.22
N ILE A 27 31.53 -10.07 -11.85
CA ILE A 27 30.13 -10.22 -11.50
C ILE A 27 29.99 -10.89 -10.10
N THR A 28 30.53 -10.29 -9.07
CA THR A 28 30.33 -10.74 -7.68
C THR A 28 30.60 -9.63 -6.67
N GLN A 29 30.08 -8.44 -6.93
CA GLN A 29 29.72 -7.52 -5.87
C GLN A 29 28.20 -7.62 -5.71
N VAL A 30 27.70 -8.74 -5.22
CA VAL A 30 26.49 -8.76 -4.43
C VAL A 30 26.79 -7.84 -3.24
N LYS A 31 26.45 -6.55 -3.41
CA LYS A 31 26.53 -5.56 -2.35
C LYS A 31 25.72 -6.15 -1.20
N LYS A 32 26.40 -6.77 -0.23
CA LYS A 32 25.82 -7.15 1.05
C LYS A 32 25.20 -5.87 1.59
N MET A 33 23.89 -5.69 1.32
CA MET A 33 23.15 -4.58 1.87
C MET A 33 23.18 -4.78 3.38
N LYS A 34 24.07 -4.04 4.05
CA LYS A 34 24.03 -3.90 5.50
C LYS A 34 22.58 -3.54 5.81
N PHE A 35 21.92 -4.38 6.58
CA PHE A 35 20.62 -4.10 7.16
C PHE A 35 20.81 -2.81 7.98
N SER A 36 20.56 -1.67 7.37
CA SER A 36 20.61 -0.41 8.08
C SER A 36 19.41 -0.43 9.02
N SER A 37 19.63 -0.41 10.32
CA SER A 37 18.58 -0.30 11.33
C SER A 37 17.74 0.98 11.17
N ALA A 38 18.15 1.87 10.28
CA ALA A 38 17.53 3.17 10.03
C ALA A 38 16.08 3.11 9.50
N TYR A 39 15.62 2.00 8.88
CA TYR A 39 14.23 1.86 8.44
C TYR A 39 13.33 1.20 9.50
N LEU A 40 13.90 0.62 10.57
CA LEU A 40 13.13 -0.04 11.63
C LEU A 40 12.04 0.88 12.24
N PRO A 41 12.27 2.18 12.47
CA PRO A 41 11.22 3.07 12.93
C PRO A 41 10.00 3.11 12.00
N PHE A 42 10.22 3.06 10.67
CA PHE A 42 9.12 3.02 9.70
C PHE A 42 8.34 1.71 9.76
N VAL A 43 9.04 0.58 9.95
CA VAL A 43 8.39 -0.72 10.15
C VAL A 43 7.58 -0.70 11.46
N ALA A 44 8.12 -0.16 12.53
CA ALA A 44 7.41 -0.06 13.82
C ALA A 44 6.15 0.82 13.72
N VAL A 45 6.27 2.00 13.09
CA VAL A 45 5.12 2.89 12.88
C VAL A 45 4.10 2.26 11.94
N MET A 46 4.52 1.58 10.87
CA MET A 46 3.63 0.84 9.97
C MET A 46 2.88 -0.25 10.74
N ALA A 47 3.57 -1.04 11.55
CA ALA A 47 2.96 -2.09 12.37
C ALA A 47 1.94 -1.48 13.37
N LEU A 48 2.29 -0.37 14.01
CA LEU A 48 1.39 0.34 14.93
C LEU A 48 0.12 0.81 14.22
N VAL A 49 0.25 1.46 13.07
CA VAL A 49 -0.89 1.92 12.26
C VAL A 49 -1.78 0.75 11.86
N VAL A 50 -1.18 -0.34 11.39
CA VAL A 50 -1.92 -1.54 10.96
C VAL A 50 -2.65 -2.20 12.13
N VAL A 51 -1.99 -2.39 13.27
CA VAL A 51 -2.62 -2.96 14.48
C VAL A 51 -3.76 -2.06 14.94
N ALA A 52 -3.52 -0.76 15.07
CA ALA A 52 -4.55 0.19 15.47
C ALA A 52 -5.76 0.16 14.52
N SER A 53 -5.53 0.12 13.21
CA SER A 53 -6.61 0.06 12.23
C SER A 53 -7.43 -1.23 12.32
N ASN A 54 -6.77 -2.38 12.53
CA ASN A 54 -7.46 -3.67 12.68
C ASN A 54 -8.29 -3.75 13.98
N ILE A 55 -7.88 -3.07 15.03
CA ILE A 55 -8.68 -2.92 16.25
C ILE A 55 -9.85 -1.96 16.00
N LEU A 56 -9.55 -0.79 15.48
CA LEU A 56 -10.50 0.31 15.34
C LEU A 56 -11.57 0.08 14.27
N VAL A 57 -11.33 -0.81 13.31
CA VAL A 57 -12.34 -1.22 12.32
C VAL A 57 -13.52 -1.97 12.96
N GLN A 58 -13.35 -2.52 14.16
CA GLN A 58 -14.42 -3.17 14.90
C GLN A 58 -15.41 -2.18 15.55
N PHE A 59 -15.08 -0.90 15.60
CA PHE A 59 -15.87 0.14 16.27
C PHE A 59 -16.46 1.12 15.26
N PRO A 60 -17.81 1.16 15.11
CA PRO A 60 -18.47 2.14 14.29
C PRO A 60 -18.30 3.56 14.85
N VAL A 61 -18.32 4.56 13.98
CA VAL A 61 -18.23 5.96 14.36
C VAL A 61 -19.60 6.45 14.82
N ALA A 62 -19.77 6.73 16.10
CA ALA A 62 -20.98 7.31 16.62
C ALA A 62 -21.18 8.75 16.12
N GLY A 63 -22.38 9.12 15.69
CA GLY A 63 -22.74 10.47 15.29
C GLY A 63 -23.65 10.51 14.06
N GLN A 64 -24.15 11.72 13.76
CA GLN A 64 -25.02 11.99 12.61
C GLN A 64 -24.60 13.32 11.96
N ILE A 65 -24.72 13.38 10.65
CA ILE A 65 -24.58 14.62 9.86
C ILE A 65 -25.87 14.79 9.05
N GLY A 66 -26.80 15.62 9.56
CA GLY A 66 -28.14 15.70 9.02
C GLY A 66 -28.88 14.37 9.16
N ALA A 67 -29.35 13.81 8.06
CA ALA A 67 -30.01 12.50 8.02
C ALA A 67 -28.97 11.32 7.91
N LEU A 68 -27.70 11.61 7.73
CA LEU A 68 -26.66 10.61 7.52
C LEU A 68 -26.19 10.04 8.86
N SER A 69 -26.38 8.75 9.11
CA SER A 69 -25.80 8.04 10.25
C SER A 69 -24.37 7.64 9.95
N LEU A 70 -23.42 8.14 10.73
CA LEU A 70 -21.99 7.78 10.54
C LEU A 70 -21.71 6.35 10.99
N ALA A 71 -22.43 5.84 11.98
CA ALA A 71 -22.28 4.47 12.47
C ALA A 71 -22.64 3.42 11.40
N ASP A 72 -23.55 3.76 10.49
CA ASP A 72 -23.96 2.88 9.39
C ASP A 72 -23.01 2.92 8.20
N LEU A 73 -22.05 3.86 8.19
CA LEU A 73 -21.16 4.08 7.03
C LEU A 73 -19.69 3.88 7.35
N LEU A 74 -19.27 4.21 8.58
CA LEU A 74 -17.87 4.37 8.93
C LEU A 74 -17.50 3.63 10.21
N THR A 75 -16.30 3.12 10.22
CA THR A 75 -15.63 2.67 11.44
C THR A 75 -14.41 3.57 11.71
N TRP A 76 -13.92 3.58 12.95
CA TRP A 76 -12.71 4.32 13.32
C TRP A 76 -11.47 3.86 12.56
N GLY A 77 -11.49 2.62 12.02
CA GLY A 77 -10.44 2.09 11.13
C GLY A 77 -10.26 2.92 9.87
N ALA A 78 -11.35 3.48 9.30
CA ALA A 78 -11.30 4.32 8.10
C ALA A 78 -10.43 5.58 8.30
N PHE A 79 -10.33 6.09 9.53
CA PHE A 79 -9.52 7.27 9.86
C PHE A 79 -8.05 6.95 10.15
N THR A 80 -7.75 5.73 10.59
CA THR A 80 -6.39 5.34 10.97
C THR A 80 -5.62 4.72 9.82
N TYR A 81 -6.28 3.91 9.01
CA TYR A 81 -5.65 3.18 7.91
C TYR A 81 -4.92 4.06 6.88
N PRO A 82 -5.42 5.25 6.47
CA PRO A 82 -4.71 6.11 5.52
C PRO A 82 -3.32 6.56 5.97
N PHE A 83 -3.02 6.53 7.27
CA PHE A 83 -1.67 6.83 7.76
C PHE A 83 -0.63 5.81 7.30
N ALA A 84 -1.04 4.60 6.88
CA ALA A 84 -0.14 3.64 6.26
C ALA A 84 0.47 4.18 4.96
N PHE A 85 -0.30 4.91 4.13
CA PHE A 85 0.21 5.58 2.94
C PHE A 85 1.22 6.67 3.31
N LEU A 86 0.94 7.47 4.32
CA LEU A 86 1.88 8.49 4.82
C LEU A 86 3.22 7.87 5.25
N VAL A 87 3.18 6.74 5.97
CA VAL A 87 4.40 6.02 6.39
C VAL A 87 5.18 5.52 5.18
N THR A 88 4.49 4.95 4.19
CA THR A 88 5.09 4.48 2.94
C THR A 88 5.71 5.61 2.14
N ASP A 89 5.00 6.73 1.98
CA ASP A 89 5.47 7.92 1.29
C ASP A 89 6.74 8.51 1.93
N LEU A 90 6.74 8.61 3.25
CA LEU A 90 7.90 9.09 4.01
C LEU A 90 9.10 8.14 3.88
N ALA A 91 8.87 6.82 3.98
CA ALA A 91 9.90 5.81 3.78
C ALA A 91 10.45 5.86 2.35
N ASN A 92 9.57 5.99 1.35
CA ASN A 92 9.91 6.09 -0.06
C ASN A 92 10.68 7.38 -0.37
N ARG A 93 10.27 8.50 0.22
CA ARG A 93 10.97 9.79 0.08
C ARG A 93 12.37 9.72 0.65
N ARG A 94 12.54 9.10 1.82
CA ARG A 94 13.80 9.04 2.57
C ARG A 94 14.78 8.02 2.03
N TYR A 95 14.30 6.81 1.75
CA TYR A 95 15.14 5.65 1.47
C TYR A 95 14.95 5.05 0.07
N GLY A 96 13.95 5.54 -0.68
CA GLY A 96 13.64 5.04 -2.01
C GLY A 96 12.70 3.82 -2.03
N PRO A 97 12.30 3.39 -3.24
CA PRO A 97 11.22 2.42 -3.44
C PRO A 97 11.51 1.02 -2.90
N GLU A 98 12.76 0.57 -2.93
CA GLU A 98 13.11 -0.76 -2.42
C GLU A 98 12.87 -0.88 -0.91
N MET A 99 13.23 0.18 -0.16
CA MET A 99 13.05 0.21 1.28
C MET A 99 11.58 0.40 1.65
N ALA A 100 10.85 1.26 0.90
CA ALA A 100 9.41 1.41 1.07
C ALA A 100 8.68 0.08 0.88
N ARG A 101 9.02 -0.71 -0.14
CA ARG A 101 8.45 -2.05 -0.35
C ARG A 101 8.70 -2.98 0.84
N ARG A 102 9.87 -2.94 1.46
CA ARG A 102 10.17 -3.76 2.65
C ARG A 102 9.31 -3.37 3.84
N VAL A 103 9.11 -2.07 4.06
CA VAL A 103 8.18 -1.56 5.08
C VAL A 103 6.76 -2.04 4.81
N VAL A 104 6.31 -1.97 3.54
CA VAL A 104 4.99 -2.46 3.12
C VAL A 104 4.85 -3.97 3.32
N PHE A 105 5.85 -4.78 2.95
CA PHE A 105 5.79 -6.23 3.18
C PHE A 105 5.76 -6.59 4.66
N ALA A 106 6.52 -5.88 5.50
CA ALA A 106 6.42 -6.07 6.95
C ALA A 106 5.02 -5.70 7.47
N GLY A 107 4.47 -4.58 7.03
CA GLY A 107 3.09 -4.18 7.35
C GLY A 107 2.05 -5.18 6.86
N PHE A 108 2.21 -5.72 5.65
CA PHE A 108 1.35 -6.77 5.10
C PHE A 108 1.30 -8.03 5.98
N MET A 109 2.46 -8.51 6.42
CA MET A 109 2.51 -9.67 7.32
C MET A 109 1.79 -9.40 8.63
N VAL A 110 1.96 -8.20 9.19
CA VAL A 110 1.24 -7.77 10.40
C VAL A 110 -0.26 -7.66 10.11
N ALA A 111 -0.67 -7.07 8.97
CA ALA A 111 -2.07 -6.90 8.60
C ALA A 111 -2.81 -8.23 8.50
N VAL A 112 -2.23 -9.21 7.80
CA VAL A 112 -2.82 -10.57 7.67
C VAL A 112 -2.94 -11.24 9.03
N ALA A 113 -1.89 -11.19 9.85
CA ALA A 113 -1.94 -11.76 11.20
C ALA A 113 -3.02 -11.08 12.07
N CYS A 114 -3.10 -9.76 12.05
CA CYS A 114 -4.10 -8.99 12.79
C CYS A 114 -5.53 -9.28 12.31
N SER A 115 -5.76 -9.37 11.01
CA SER A 115 -7.10 -9.67 10.46
C SER A 115 -7.64 -11.02 10.90
N ILE A 116 -6.75 -11.99 11.17
CA ILE A 116 -7.14 -13.33 11.64
C ILE A 116 -7.24 -13.39 13.18
N LEU A 117 -6.31 -12.73 13.88
CA LEU A 117 -6.17 -12.92 15.33
C LEU A 117 -6.98 -11.93 16.17
N ILE A 118 -7.11 -10.67 15.70
CA ILE A 118 -7.72 -9.62 16.52
C ILE A 118 -9.21 -9.84 16.76
N PRO A 119 -10.07 -10.10 15.75
CA PRO A 119 -11.51 -10.26 15.99
C PRO A 119 -11.85 -11.35 17.00
N PRO A 120 -11.35 -12.61 16.88
CA PRO A 120 -11.68 -13.66 17.85
C PRO A 120 -11.09 -13.39 19.25
N LEU A 121 -9.93 -12.71 19.34
CA LEU A 121 -9.40 -12.29 20.65
C LEU A 121 -10.29 -11.23 21.29
N MET A 122 -10.73 -10.22 20.53
CA MET A 122 -11.61 -9.18 21.05
C MET A 122 -12.96 -9.76 21.51
N PHE A 123 -13.53 -10.69 20.75
CA PHE A 123 -14.74 -11.40 21.14
C PHE A 123 -14.53 -12.20 22.45
N ARG A 124 -13.45 -12.97 22.53
CA ARG A 124 -13.10 -13.78 23.72
C ARG A 124 -12.97 -12.95 24.98
N TYR A 125 -12.43 -11.73 24.87
CA TYR A 125 -12.29 -10.80 26.01
C TYR A 125 -13.51 -9.90 26.21
N GLY A 126 -14.61 -10.09 25.49
CA GLY A 126 -15.85 -9.32 25.62
C GLY A 126 -15.74 -7.88 25.15
N LEU A 127 -14.74 -7.56 24.30
CA LEU A 127 -14.53 -6.21 23.77
C LEU A 127 -15.44 -5.90 22.57
N ILE A 128 -15.95 -6.94 21.89
CA ILE A 128 -16.96 -6.88 20.84
C ILE A 128 -18.04 -7.90 21.11
N GLY A 129 -19.29 -7.62 20.67
CA GLY A 129 -20.47 -8.44 20.96
C GLY A 129 -20.77 -9.52 19.91
N PHE A 130 -19.92 -9.70 18.90
CA PHE A 130 -20.14 -10.65 17.81
C PHE A 130 -18.90 -11.51 17.56
N ASP A 131 -19.13 -12.79 17.23
CA ASP A 131 -18.09 -13.69 16.76
C ASP A 131 -18.16 -13.78 15.24
N THR A 132 -17.00 -13.97 14.62
CA THR A 132 -16.88 -14.12 13.17
C THR A 132 -16.38 -15.50 12.82
N ALA A 133 -17.13 -16.24 12.02
CA ALA A 133 -16.75 -17.58 11.58
C ALA A 133 -15.37 -17.59 10.87
N ALA A 134 -14.63 -18.67 11.04
CA ALA A 134 -13.24 -18.77 10.57
C ALA A 134 -13.09 -18.61 9.05
N ASP A 135 -14.04 -19.14 8.27
CA ASP A 135 -14.10 -19.01 6.82
C ASP A 135 -14.38 -17.55 6.38
N ARG A 136 -15.24 -16.85 7.12
CA ARG A 136 -15.48 -15.42 6.92
C ARG A 136 -14.25 -14.59 7.27
N LEU A 137 -13.57 -14.90 8.38
CA LEU A 137 -12.31 -14.27 8.75
C LEU A 137 -11.23 -14.47 7.67
N ALA A 138 -11.13 -15.68 7.10
CA ALA A 138 -10.21 -15.97 6.03
C ALA A 138 -10.47 -15.09 4.78
N ARG A 139 -11.75 -14.95 4.37
CA ARG A 139 -12.13 -14.08 3.26
C ARG A 139 -11.78 -12.61 3.53
N ILE A 140 -12.06 -12.11 4.73
CA ILE A 140 -11.70 -10.73 5.13
C ILE A 140 -10.18 -10.54 5.14
N ALA A 141 -9.41 -11.52 5.65
CA ALA A 141 -7.96 -11.45 5.67
C ALA A 141 -7.34 -11.44 4.27
N ILE A 142 -7.87 -12.24 3.34
CA ILE A 142 -7.46 -12.24 1.93
C ILE A 142 -7.81 -10.90 1.28
N ALA A 143 -9.02 -10.38 1.50
CA ALA A 143 -9.47 -9.09 0.99
C ALA A 143 -8.58 -7.94 1.49
N SER A 144 -8.39 -7.83 2.81
CA SER A 144 -7.61 -6.75 3.41
C SER A 144 -6.13 -6.85 3.07
N GLY A 145 -5.55 -8.05 3.10
CA GLY A 145 -4.14 -8.26 2.77
C GLY A 145 -3.84 -7.94 1.30
N SER A 146 -4.65 -8.45 0.37
CA SER A 146 -4.47 -8.18 -1.06
C SER A 146 -4.68 -6.71 -1.41
N ALA A 147 -5.72 -6.08 -0.87
CA ALA A 147 -5.98 -4.66 -1.05
C ALA A 147 -4.82 -3.81 -0.52
N PHE A 148 -4.39 -4.03 0.74
CA PHE A 148 -3.24 -3.37 1.33
C PHE A 148 -2.00 -3.47 0.45
N LEU A 149 -1.61 -4.71 0.09
CA LEU A 149 -0.37 -4.93 -0.64
C LEU A 149 -0.39 -4.25 -2.01
N LEU A 150 -1.44 -4.44 -2.80
CA LEU A 150 -1.53 -3.89 -4.15
C LEU A 150 -1.67 -2.38 -4.15
N ALA A 151 -2.45 -1.82 -3.24
CA ALA A 151 -2.62 -0.38 -3.11
C ALA A 151 -1.31 0.32 -2.71
N GLN A 152 -0.59 -0.23 -1.74
CA GLN A 152 0.69 0.33 -1.30
C GLN A 152 1.79 0.20 -2.38
N LEU A 153 1.81 -0.89 -3.15
CA LEU A 153 2.74 -1.04 -4.28
C LEU A 153 2.41 -0.10 -5.43
N LEU A 154 1.11 0.15 -5.69
CA LEU A 154 0.67 1.16 -6.64
C LEU A 154 1.11 2.56 -6.20
N ASP A 155 0.85 2.91 -4.94
CA ASP A 155 1.27 4.17 -4.34
C ASP A 155 2.78 4.41 -4.52
N ILE A 156 3.63 3.45 -4.14
CA ILE A 156 5.09 3.53 -4.35
C ILE A 156 5.42 3.78 -5.82
N THR A 157 4.74 3.13 -6.73
CA THR A 157 5.00 3.24 -8.17
C THR A 157 4.65 4.62 -8.71
N VAL A 158 3.46 5.11 -8.36
CA VAL A 158 2.96 6.45 -8.74
C VAL A 158 3.84 7.53 -8.11
N PHE A 159 4.13 7.41 -6.80
CA PHE A 159 5.03 8.32 -6.09
C PHE A 159 6.37 8.46 -6.80
N ASN A 160 7.01 7.34 -7.18
CA ASN A 160 8.33 7.39 -7.84
C ASN A 160 8.29 8.04 -9.22
N ARG A 161 7.21 7.90 -9.96
CA ARG A 161 7.03 8.61 -11.24
C ARG A 161 6.93 10.13 -11.05
N LEU A 162 6.32 10.55 -9.95
CA LEU A 162 5.99 11.96 -9.69
C LEU A 162 6.97 12.66 -8.75
N ARG A 163 7.88 11.93 -8.07
CA ARG A 163 8.76 12.45 -7.00
C ARG A 163 9.68 13.61 -7.41
N ARG A 164 9.95 13.78 -8.71
CA ARG A 164 10.76 14.87 -9.27
C ARG A 164 9.96 16.12 -9.61
N GLN A 165 8.64 16.04 -9.52
CA GLN A 165 7.74 17.16 -9.75
C GLN A 165 7.54 17.97 -8.45
N SER A 166 6.43 18.73 -8.36
CA SER A 166 6.10 19.48 -7.16
C SER A 166 6.04 18.55 -5.93
N TRP A 167 6.49 19.03 -4.79
CA TRP A 167 6.64 18.27 -3.53
C TRP A 167 5.35 17.54 -3.08
N TRP A 168 4.17 18.08 -3.39
CA TRP A 168 2.87 17.55 -2.99
C TRP A 168 2.27 16.54 -3.98
N ARG A 169 2.67 16.60 -5.27
CA ARG A 169 2.06 15.75 -6.31
C ARG A 169 2.29 14.27 -6.07
N ALA A 170 3.49 13.91 -5.70
CA ALA A 170 3.84 12.51 -5.47
C ALA A 170 3.00 11.90 -4.34
N PRO A 171 2.98 12.45 -3.11
CA PRO A 171 2.19 11.87 -2.02
C PRO A 171 0.69 11.92 -2.28
N VAL A 172 0.14 13.04 -2.83
CA VAL A 172 -1.31 13.12 -3.05
C VAL A 172 -1.77 12.13 -4.11
N ILE A 173 -1.17 12.17 -5.29
CA ILE A 173 -1.65 11.32 -6.41
C ILE A 173 -1.37 9.85 -6.13
N GLY A 174 -0.26 9.52 -5.47
CA GLY A 174 0.05 8.17 -5.02
C GLY A 174 -1.01 7.65 -4.05
N SER A 175 -1.23 8.38 -2.95
CA SER A 175 -2.21 8.00 -1.94
C SER A 175 -3.66 8.00 -2.47
N LEU A 176 -4.04 8.91 -3.38
CA LEU A 176 -5.36 8.87 -4.02
C LEU A 176 -5.54 7.61 -4.87
N ALA A 177 -4.55 7.31 -5.73
CA ALA A 177 -4.61 6.10 -6.57
C ALA A 177 -4.61 4.82 -5.72
N GLY A 178 -3.77 4.78 -4.69
CA GLY A 178 -3.74 3.69 -3.73
C GLY A 178 -5.06 3.52 -2.99
N SER A 179 -5.65 4.61 -2.49
CA SER A 179 -6.93 4.58 -1.75
C SER A 179 -8.09 4.07 -2.60
N VAL A 180 -8.18 4.50 -3.86
CA VAL A 180 -9.21 4.00 -4.79
C VAL A 180 -9.05 2.50 -5.02
N LEU A 181 -7.83 2.03 -5.28
CA LEU A 181 -7.56 0.61 -5.49
C LEU A 181 -7.83 -0.20 -4.22
N ASP A 182 -7.38 0.28 -3.06
CA ASP A 182 -7.59 -0.37 -1.77
C ASP A 182 -9.08 -0.56 -1.46
N THR A 183 -9.86 0.52 -1.53
CA THR A 183 -11.29 0.47 -1.26
C THR A 183 -12.02 -0.44 -2.26
N ALA A 184 -11.77 -0.28 -3.56
CA ALA A 184 -12.40 -1.11 -4.58
C ALA A 184 -12.09 -2.60 -4.36
N MET A 185 -10.83 -2.95 -4.12
CA MET A 185 -10.43 -4.35 -3.89
C MET A 185 -10.98 -4.91 -2.58
N PHE A 186 -10.78 -4.18 -1.48
CA PHE A 186 -11.21 -4.67 -0.17
C PHE A 186 -12.71 -4.96 -0.15
N PHE A 187 -13.54 -3.97 -0.47
CA PHE A 187 -14.99 -4.14 -0.38
C PHE A 187 -15.54 -5.13 -1.40
N THR A 188 -15.01 -5.17 -2.61
CA THR A 188 -15.45 -6.15 -3.61
C THR A 188 -15.10 -7.57 -3.20
N VAL A 189 -13.88 -7.84 -2.77
CA VAL A 189 -13.45 -9.20 -2.38
C VAL A 189 -14.12 -9.63 -1.07
N ALA A 190 -14.24 -8.72 -0.10
CA ALA A 190 -14.84 -9.03 1.21
C ALA A 190 -16.35 -9.27 1.14
N PHE A 191 -17.08 -8.53 0.30
CA PHE A 191 -18.53 -8.45 0.41
C PHE A 191 -19.32 -8.79 -0.87
N SER A 192 -18.72 -8.73 -2.06
CA SER A 192 -19.46 -9.07 -3.30
C SER A 192 -19.62 -10.60 -3.44
N SER A 193 -20.84 -11.04 -3.82
CA SER A 193 -21.12 -12.44 -4.10
C SER A 193 -20.30 -13.04 -5.24
N ALA A 194 -19.69 -12.19 -6.09
CA ALA A 194 -18.75 -12.65 -7.11
C ALA A 194 -17.53 -13.37 -6.53
N PHE A 195 -17.23 -13.15 -5.24
CA PHE A 195 -16.12 -13.77 -4.51
C PHE A 195 -16.58 -14.80 -3.46
N ALA A 196 -17.82 -15.30 -3.54
CA ALA A 196 -18.36 -16.31 -2.63
C ALA A 196 -17.54 -17.62 -2.63
N PHE A 197 -16.76 -17.89 -3.68
CA PHE A 197 -15.85 -19.04 -3.75
C PHE A 197 -14.65 -18.97 -2.78
N ILE A 198 -14.34 -17.80 -2.21
CA ILE A 198 -13.28 -17.63 -1.19
C ILE A 198 -13.82 -17.90 0.22
N GLY A 199 -15.09 -17.61 0.46
CA GLY A 199 -15.74 -17.78 1.76
C GLY A 199 -17.19 -17.28 1.71
N PRO A 200 -18.00 -17.53 2.76
CA PRO A 200 -19.42 -17.25 2.75
C PRO A 200 -19.74 -15.78 2.56
N ASP A 201 -20.89 -15.54 1.97
CA ASP A 201 -21.45 -14.20 1.82
C ASP A 201 -21.94 -13.64 3.17
N ASP A 202 -21.93 -12.33 3.28
CA ASP A 202 -22.51 -11.58 4.38
C ASP A 202 -23.90 -11.09 3.96
N ALA A 203 -24.95 -11.71 4.47
CA ALA A 203 -26.32 -11.38 4.10
C ALA A 203 -26.65 -9.92 4.43
N PHE A 204 -26.17 -9.39 5.56
CA PHE A 204 -26.39 -8.00 5.94
C PHE A 204 -25.68 -7.01 5.03
N ALA A 205 -24.47 -7.33 4.61
CA ALA A 205 -23.73 -6.50 3.66
C ALA A 205 -24.37 -6.46 2.26
N LEU A 206 -25.04 -7.57 1.86
CA LEU A 206 -25.72 -7.69 0.56
C LEU A 206 -27.13 -7.14 0.55
N GLU A 207 -27.72 -6.85 1.71
CA GLU A 207 -29.05 -6.29 1.81
C GLU A 207 -29.16 -4.96 1.08
N ALA A 208 -30.23 -4.79 0.28
CA ALA A 208 -30.51 -3.53 -0.41
C ALA A 208 -30.89 -2.44 0.59
N ALA A 209 -30.25 -1.30 0.47
CA ALA A 209 -30.50 -0.13 1.30
C ALA A 209 -30.30 1.17 0.49
N PRO A 210 -30.88 2.28 0.92
CA PRO A 210 -30.64 3.58 0.32
C PRO A 210 -29.11 3.89 0.31
N LEU A 211 -28.56 4.24 -0.84
CA LEU A 211 -27.14 4.51 -0.97
C LEU A 211 -26.75 5.68 -0.06
N LEU A 212 -25.69 5.48 0.73
CA LEU A 212 -25.26 6.37 1.82
C LEU A 212 -26.34 6.59 2.90
N GLY A 213 -27.40 5.78 2.93
CA GLY A 213 -28.50 5.89 3.88
C GLY A 213 -29.48 7.03 3.60
N VAL A 214 -29.26 7.87 2.57
CA VAL A 214 -30.03 9.08 2.29
C VAL A 214 -30.41 9.28 0.82
N LEU A 215 -29.73 8.59 -0.10
CA LEU A 215 -30.01 8.75 -1.53
C LEU A 215 -31.18 7.84 -1.97
N PRO A 216 -31.99 8.28 -2.96
CA PRO A 216 -33.18 7.52 -3.43
C PRO A 216 -32.78 6.29 -4.29
N VAL A 217 -31.51 5.97 -4.42
CA VAL A 217 -31.01 4.82 -5.16
C VAL A 217 -30.71 3.71 -4.17
N GLU A 218 -31.25 2.52 -4.37
CA GLU A 218 -30.97 1.34 -3.58
C GLU A 218 -29.73 0.60 -4.12
N ALA A 219 -28.85 0.20 -3.21
CA ALA A 219 -27.66 -0.60 -3.51
C ALA A 219 -27.36 -1.53 -2.34
N ALA A 220 -26.50 -2.52 -2.53
CA ALA A 220 -26.00 -3.33 -1.42
C ALA A 220 -25.29 -2.45 -0.37
N ARG A 221 -25.54 -2.68 0.93
CA ARG A 221 -25.01 -1.86 2.04
C ARG A 221 -23.52 -1.64 1.96
N TRP A 222 -22.76 -2.68 1.58
CA TRP A 222 -21.31 -2.57 1.47
C TRP A 222 -20.83 -1.48 0.49
N MET A 223 -21.65 -1.12 -0.50
CA MET A 223 -21.31 -0.03 -1.42
C MET A 223 -21.33 1.33 -0.71
N SER A 224 -22.25 1.53 0.21
CA SER A 224 -22.29 2.72 1.06
C SER A 224 -21.06 2.79 1.99
N TRP A 225 -20.66 1.67 2.56
CA TRP A 225 -19.44 1.58 3.37
C TRP A 225 -18.19 1.88 2.56
N ALA A 226 -18.11 1.35 1.33
CA ALA A 226 -17.00 1.62 0.42
C ALA A 226 -16.89 3.10 0.06
N LEU A 227 -18.01 3.76 -0.22
CA LEU A 227 -18.02 5.18 -0.55
C LEU A 227 -17.67 6.05 0.66
N GLY A 228 -18.15 5.71 1.85
CA GLY A 228 -17.81 6.40 3.10
C GLY A 228 -16.32 6.26 3.42
N ASP A 229 -15.79 5.05 3.37
CA ASP A 229 -14.37 4.75 3.56
C ASP A 229 -13.48 5.51 2.56
N LEU A 230 -13.83 5.48 1.27
CA LEU A 230 -13.11 6.22 0.24
C LEU A 230 -13.12 7.73 0.52
N ALA A 231 -14.26 8.30 0.86
CA ALA A 231 -14.38 9.74 1.15
C ALA A 231 -13.43 10.15 2.28
N VAL A 232 -13.39 9.37 3.38
CA VAL A 232 -12.47 9.62 4.50
C VAL A 232 -11.01 9.48 4.07
N LYS A 233 -10.66 8.44 3.31
CA LYS A 233 -9.29 8.24 2.79
C LYS A 233 -8.82 9.40 1.92
N LEU A 234 -9.69 9.90 1.03
CA LEU A 234 -9.36 11.04 0.17
C LEU A 234 -9.15 12.32 0.97
N LEU A 235 -9.99 12.58 1.98
CA LEU A 235 -9.82 13.72 2.88
C LEU A 235 -8.49 13.61 3.64
N ILE A 236 -8.21 12.46 4.24
CA ILE A 236 -6.97 12.27 5.01
C ILE A 236 -5.73 12.37 4.13
N ALA A 237 -5.77 11.88 2.87
CA ALA A 237 -4.66 12.03 1.94
C ALA A 237 -4.28 13.51 1.72
N VAL A 238 -5.26 14.41 1.70
CA VAL A 238 -5.02 15.86 1.61
C VAL A 238 -4.46 16.41 2.92
N PHE A 239 -5.07 16.08 4.06
CA PHE A 239 -4.60 16.56 5.37
C PHE A 239 -3.23 16.00 5.75
N ALA A 240 -2.90 14.78 5.34
CA ALA A 240 -1.60 14.15 5.57
C ALA A 240 -0.44 14.86 4.87
N LEU A 241 -0.71 15.75 3.91
CA LEU A 241 0.32 16.63 3.33
C LEU A 241 0.99 17.53 4.36
N ILE A 242 0.27 17.93 5.42
CA ILE A 242 0.83 18.80 6.47
C ILE A 242 1.97 18.07 7.19
N PRO A 243 1.74 16.93 7.88
CA PRO A 243 2.81 16.19 8.54
C PRO A 243 3.85 15.69 7.55
N TYR A 244 3.47 15.27 6.33
CA TYR A 244 4.42 14.88 5.30
C TYR A 244 5.42 15.99 5.00
N ARG A 245 4.95 17.22 4.75
CA ARG A 245 5.81 18.37 4.45
C ARG A 245 6.74 18.73 5.61
N LEU A 246 6.20 18.73 6.83
CA LEU A 246 6.98 19.07 8.04
C LEU A 246 8.12 18.07 8.27
N ILE A 247 7.87 16.78 8.08
CA ILE A 247 8.87 15.73 8.26
C ILE A 247 9.87 15.74 7.09
N ALA A 248 9.40 15.80 5.85
CA ALA A 248 10.24 15.77 4.67
C ALA A 248 11.16 17.00 4.56
N ALA A 249 10.71 18.17 5.02
CA ALA A 249 11.51 19.40 5.04
C ALA A 249 12.73 19.29 5.96
N ARG A 250 12.63 18.56 7.07
CA ARG A 250 13.77 18.32 7.99
C ARG A 250 14.91 17.53 7.33
N TRP A 251 14.60 16.71 6.33
CA TRP A 251 15.61 15.93 5.60
C TRP A 251 16.28 16.69 4.46
N SER A 252 15.70 17.84 4.07
CA SER A 252 16.21 18.69 2.99
C SER A 252 17.14 19.81 3.49
N GLN A 253 17.27 19.99 4.81
CA GLN A 253 18.21 20.96 5.37
C GLN A 253 19.63 20.38 5.29
N PRO A 254 20.63 21.12 4.74
CA PRO A 254 22.02 20.74 4.87
C PRO A 254 22.35 20.65 6.36
N ALA A 255 23.09 19.61 6.77
CA ALA A 255 23.62 19.55 8.13
C ALA A 255 24.37 20.86 8.38
N VAL A 256 23.92 21.65 9.36
CA VAL A 256 24.65 22.83 9.82
C VAL A 256 25.96 22.28 10.36
N ALA A 257 27.05 22.62 9.65
CA ALA A 257 28.42 22.25 10.01
C ALA A 257 28.86 22.99 11.27
#